data_9a7ad2222117e992abc1dc6df621f24c
#
_entry.id   9a7ad2222117e992abc1dc6df621f24c
#
_cell.length_a   1.000
_cell.length_b   1.000
_cell.length_c   1.000
_cell.angle_alpha   90.00
_cell.angle_beta   90.00
_cell.angle_gamma   90.00
#
_symmetry.space_group_name_H-M   'P 1'
#
loop_
_entity.id
_entity.type
_entity.pdbx_description
1 polymer ?
#
loop_
_entity_poly.entity_id
_entity_poly.type
_entity_poly.pdbx_seq_one_letter_code
_entity_poly.pdbx_strand_id
1 'polypeptide(L)'
;MGKKITIGSRRSKLALIYAKIAKDRIVQNTNLNDEDIVIKEISTKGDQIQDVRLSEVGGKGLFSSNIEKELQEKKIDIAVHALKDLPVIETKGLLTDTFLERNDPREVLISRDNKKLKELKLKAIIGTSSFRREFQI
;
A
#
# COMPACT_ATOMS: atom_id res chain seq x y z
N MET A 1 2.97 -31.73 -7.11
CA MET A 1 2.47 -30.36 -7.36
C MET A 1 3.01 -29.48 -6.26
N GLY A 2 3.85 -28.49 -6.59
CA GLY A 2 4.38 -27.54 -5.62
C GLY A 2 3.23 -26.72 -5.01
N LYS A 3 3.39 -26.29 -3.75
CA LYS A 3 2.42 -25.43 -3.06
C LYS A 3 2.44 -24.05 -3.73
N LYS A 4 1.34 -23.64 -4.32
CA LYS A 4 1.17 -22.26 -4.83
C LYS A 4 1.01 -21.29 -3.65
N ILE A 5 1.68 -20.15 -3.74
CA ILE A 5 1.55 -19.03 -2.79
C ILE A 5 0.63 -17.97 -3.38
N THR A 6 -0.34 -17.51 -2.61
CA THR A 6 -1.23 -16.42 -3.00
C THR A 6 -0.91 -15.17 -2.19
N ILE A 7 -0.48 -14.11 -2.87
CA ILE A 7 -0.23 -12.78 -2.29
C ILE A 7 -1.50 -11.94 -2.46
N GLY A 8 -2.11 -11.52 -1.36
CA GLY A 8 -3.21 -10.57 -1.37
C GLY A 8 -2.71 -9.12 -1.39
N SER A 9 -3.31 -8.28 -2.21
CA SER A 9 -3.01 -6.85 -2.32
C SER A 9 -4.25 -6.03 -2.64
N ARG A 10 -4.22 -4.74 -2.30
CA ARG A 10 -5.21 -3.77 -2.79
C ARG A 10 -5.12 -3.65 -4.32
N ARG A 11 -6.22 -3.21 -4.93
CA ARG A 11 -6.34 -3.03 -6.38
C ARG A 11 -5.65 -1.77 -6.90
N SER A 12 -5.13 -0.90 -6.04
CA SER A 12 -4.47 0.34 -6.49
C SER A 12 -3.17 0.04 -7.23
N LYS A 13 -2.85 0.84 -8.24
CA LYS A 13 -1.62 0.68 -9.05
C LYS A 13 -0.37 0.58 -8.17
N LEU A 14 -0.27 1.41 -7.13
CA LEU A 14 0.88 1.41 -6.22
C LEU A 14 0.95 0.13 -5.39
N ALA A 15 -0.17 -0.37 -4.87
CA ALA A 15 -0.21 -1.60 -4.10
C ALA A 15 0.20 -2.81 -4.95
N LEU A 16 -0.26 -2.88 -6.19
CA LEU A 16 0.11 -3.94 -7.14
C LEU A 16 1.60 -3.92 -7.50
N ILE A 17 2.21 -2.74 -7.61
CA ILE A 17 3.67 -2.61 -7.80
C ILE A 17 4.41 -3.22 -6.59
N TYR A 18 4.01 -2.92 -5.36
CA TYR A 18 4.62 -3.50 -4.17
C TYR A 18 4.39 -5.01 -4.06
N ALA A 19 3.20 -5.49 -4.41
CA ALA A 19 2.93 -6.93 -4.45
C ALA A 19 3.82 -7.64 -5.47
N LYS A 20 4.06 -7.03 -6.63
CA LYS A 20 4.99 -7.55 -7.63
C LYS A 20 6.42 -7.57 -7.12
N ILE A 21 6.89 -6.50 -6.49
CA ILE A 21 8.24 -6.46 -5.88
C ILE A 21 8.39 -7.57 -4.83
N ALA A 22 7.37 -7.78 -3.99
CA ALA A 22 7.38 -8.86 -3.01
C ALA A 22 7.46 -10.25 -3.69
N LYS A 23 6.66 -10.49 -4.72
CA LYS A 23 6.70 -11.71 -5.53
C LYS A 23 8.09 -11.94 -6.11
N ASP A 24 8.67 -10.93 -6.77
CA ASP A 24 9.99 -11.01 -7.39
C ASP A 24 11.08 -11.34 -6.35
N ARG A 25 10.98 -10.77 -5.14
CA ARG A 25 11.92 -11.07 -4.03
C ARG A 25 11.76 -12.50 -3.51
N ILE A 26 10.55 -13.02 -3.43
CA ILE A 26 10.32 -14.42 -3.04
C ILE A 26 10.93 -15.36 -4.10
N VAL A 27 10.68 -15.14 -5.38
CA VAL A 27 11.25 -15.94 -6.46
C VAL A 27 12.77 -15.92 -6.44
N GLN A 28 13.38 -14.74 -6.25
CA GLN A 28 14.84 -14.59 -6.20
C GLN A 28 15.52 -15.30 -5.01
N ASN A 29 14.81 -15.48 -3.91
CA ASN A 29 15.38 -16.00 -2.66
C ASN A 29 14.87 -17.39 -2.27
N THR A 30 14.08 -18.03 -3.13
CA THR A 30 13.54 -19.38 -2.91
C THR A 30 13.67 -20.23 -4.16
N ASN A 31 13.29 -21.51 -4.07
CA ASN A 31 13.22 -22.42 -5.22
C ASN A 31 11.86 -22.36 -5.94
N LEU A 32 11.03 -21.34 -5.67
CA LEU A 32 9.75 -21.14 -6.33
C LEU A 32 9.95 -20.42 -7.67
N ASN A 33 9.11 -20.79 -8.64
CA ASN A 33 9.05 -20.11 -9.94
C ASN A 33 7.97 -19.01 -9.92
N ASP A 34 7.97 -18.15 -10.92
CA ASP A 34 6.96 -17.09 -11.06
C ASP A 34 5.53 -17.65 -11.08
N GLU A 35 5.34 -18.82 -11.70
CA GLU A 35 4.03 -19.49 -11.82
C GLU A 35 3.51 -20.07 -10.48
N ASP A 36 4.38 -20.24 -9.50
CA ASP A 36 4.03 -20.74 -8.17
C ASP A 36 3.45 -19.65 -7.28
N ILE A 37 3.55 -18.37 -7.70
CA ILE A 37 3.10 -17.24 -6.91
C ILE A 37 2.06 -16.43 -7.67
N VAL A 38 0.86 -16.33 -7.10
CA VAL A 38 -0.27 -15.59 -7.67
C VAL A 38 -0.54 -14.34 -6.85
N ILE A 39 -0.76 -13.20 -7.53
CA ILE A 39 -1.23 -11.96 -6.88
C ILE A 39 -2.75 -11.89 -7.01
N LYS A 40 -3.44 -11.81 -5.87
CA LYS A 40 -4.89 -11.66 -5.77
C LYS A 40 -5.24 -10.23 -5.41
N GLU A 41 -5.99 -9.57 -6.28
CA GLU A 41 -6.51 -8.24 -6.04
C GLU A 41 -7.72 -8.29 -5.11
N ILE A 42 -7.70 -7.51 -4.04
CA ILE A 42 -8.76 -7.45 -3.04
C ILE A 42 -9.24 -6.00 -2.93
N SER A 43 -10.55 -5.81 -3.12
CA SER A 43 -11.18 -4.49 -2.92
C SER A 43 -11.32 -4.20 -1.43
N THR A 44 -10.92 -3.02 -1.01
CA THR A 44 -11.06 -2.58 0.38
C THR A 44 -12.12 -1.49 0.51
N LYS A 45 -12.63 -1.30 1.72
CA LYS A 45 -13.60 -0.22 2.00
C LYS A 45 -13.03 1.15 1.65
N GLY A 46 -11.76 1.39 1.94
CA GLY A 46 -11.09 2.65 1.62
C GLY A 46 -10.95 2.91 0.12
N ASP A 47 -10.86 1.86 -0.71
CA ASP A 47 -10.80 2.00 -2.16
C ASP A 47 -12.15 2.40 -2.78
N GLN A 48 -13.25 2.17 -2.06
CA GLN A 48 -14.61 2.52 -2.49
C GLN A 48 -15.00 3.96 -2.14
N ILE A 49 -14.28 4.58 -1.21
CA ILE A 49 -14.55 5.94 -0.74
C ILE A 49 -13.68 6.91 -1.52
N GLN A 50 -14.28 7.67 -2.44
CA GLN A 50 -13.56 8.62 -3.31
C GLN A 50 -13.97 10.08 -3.09
N ASP A 51 -15.16 10.33 -2.52
CA ASP A 51 -15.78 11.66 -2.51
C ASP A 51 -15.58 12.44 -1.21
N VAL A 52 -14.99 11.82 -0.19
CA VAL A 52 -14.75 12.44 1.12
C VAL A 52 -13.34 12.20 1.60
N ARG A 53 -12.83 13.08 2.46
CA ARG A 53 -11.51 12.88 3.08
C ARG A 53 -11.57 11.65 3.99
N LEU A 54 -10.57 10.77 3.89
CA LEU A 54 -10.50 9.55 4.70
C LEU A 54 -10.51 9.82 6.22
N SER A 55 -10.00 11.00 6.62
CA SER A 55 -10.06 11.47 8.01
C SER A 55 -11.48 11.72 8.53
N GLU A 56 -12.43 11.99 7.65
CA GLU A 56 -13.84 12.26 7.99
C GLU A 56 -14.67 10.99 8.08
N VAL A 57 -14.25 9.95 7.36
CA VAL A 57 -14.99 8.68 7.33
C VAL A 57 -14.80 7.89 8.62
N GLY A 58 -13.67 8.09 9.30
CA GLY A 58 -13.34 7.35 10.52
C GLY A 58 -13.30 5.84 10.31
N GLY A 59 -12.52 5.15 11.10
CA GLY A 59 -12.51 3.68 11.09
C GLY A 59 -11.12 3.08 10.96
N LYS A 60 -10.84 2.13 11.86
CA LYS A 60 -9.61 1.34 11.81
C LYS A 60 -9.70 0.34 10.65
N GLY A 61 -8.60 0.15 9.94
CA GLY A 61 -8.49 -0.92 8.95
C GLY A 61 -9.26 -0.68 7.63
N LEU A 62 -9.53 0.58 7.24
CA LEU A 62 -10.20 0.89 5.97
C LEU A 62 -9.53 0.22 4.76
N PHE A 63 -8.21 0.07 4.81
CA PHE A 63 -7.40 -0.50 3.73
C PHE A 63 -6.87 -1.91 4.01
N SER A 64 -6.99 -2.41 5.24
CA SER A 64 -6.42 -3.71 5.63
C SER A 64 -7.47 -4.75 5.97
N SER A 65 -8.62 -4.38 6.57
CA SER A 65 -9.56 -5.33 7.17
C SER A 65 -10.06 -6.45 6.24
N ASN A 66 -10.33 -6.15 4.97
CA ASN A 66 -10.78 -7.17 4.01
C ASN A 66 -9.64 -8.15 3.67
N ILE A 67 -8.41 -7.64 3.57
CA ILE A 67 -7.23 -8.46 3.25
C ILE A 67 -6.85 -9.32 4.46
N GLU A 68 -6.87 -8.74 5.67
CA GLU A 68 -6.64 -9.47 6.92
C GLU A 68 -7.64 -10.60 7.12
N LYS A 69 -8.92 -10.37 6.79
CA LYS A 69 -9.96 -11.41 6.82
C LYS A 69 -9.63 -12.55 5.86
N GLU A 70 -9.23 -12.26 4.62
CA GLU A 70 -8.86 -13.31 3.67
C GLU A 70 -7.62 -14.09 4.11
N LEU A 71 -6.68 -13.43 4.80
CA LEU A 71 -5.50 -14.08 5.38
C LEU A 71 -5.90 -15.02 6.54
N GLN A 72 -6.79 -14.58 7.44
CA GLN A 72 -7.33 -15.41 8.52
C GLN A 72 -8.12 -16.60 7.99
N GLU A 73 -8.87 -16.41 6.91
CA GLU A 73 -9.64 -17.48 6.24
C GLU A 73 -8.77 -18.38 5.35
N LYS A 74 -7.44 -18.16 5.32
CA LYS A 74 -6.47 -18.92 4.50
C LYS A 74 -6.78 -18.90 3.00
N LYS A 75 -7.43 -17.84 2.53
CA LYS A 75 -7.71 -17.62 1.09
C LYS A 75 -6.52 -16.96 0.38
N ILE A 76 -5.62 -16.38 1.15
CA ILE A 76 -4.32 -15.88 0.75
C ILE A 76 -3.29 -16.33 1.79
N ASP A 77 -2.02 -16.43 1.40
CA ASP A 77 -0.93 -16.85 2.27
C ASP A 77 -0.15 -15.66 2.82
N ILE A 78 -0.04 -14.58 2.04
CA ILE A 78 0.72 -13.37 2.37
C ILE A 78 -0.13 -12.17 2.00
N ALA A 79 -0.10 -11.12 2.83
CA ALA A 79 -0.67 -9.81 2.52
C ALA A 79 0.46 -8.78 2.36
N VAL A 80 0.40 -7.97 1.30
CA VAL A 80 1.38 -6.89 1.07
C VAL A 80 0.71 -5.53 1.25
N HIS A 81 1.26 -4.75 2.18
CA HIS A 81 0.76 -3.44 2.57
C HIS A 81 1.87 -2.39 2.66
N ALA A 82 1.52 -1.13 2.46
CA ALA A 82 2.34 -0.04 3.00
C ALA A 82 2.14 -0.02 4.52
N LEU A 83 3.24 -0.02 5.30
CA LEU A 83 3.17 -0.12 6.77
C LEU A 83 2.27 0.95 7.41
N LYS A 84 2.20 2.15 6.82
CA LYS A 84 1.34 3.25 7.30
C LYS A 84 -0.16 2.94 7.25
N ASP A 85 -0.57 1.96 6.43
CA ASP A 85 -1.97 1.59 6.24
C ASP A 85 -2.41 0.46 7.20
N LEU A 86 -1.46 -0.13 7.92
CA LEU A 86 -1.72 -1.14 8.92
C LEU A 86 -2.08 -0.51 10.28
N PRO A 87 -2.93 -1.18 11.07
CA PRO A 87 -3.23 -0.73 12.43
C PRO A 87 -1.99 -0.84 13.33
N VAL A 88 -1.86 0.09 14.30
CA VAL A 88 -0.76 0.07 15.28
C VAL A 88 -0.80 -1.18 16.16
N ILE A 89 -2.01 -1.66 16.46
CA ILE A 89 -2.21 -2.92 17.20
C ILE A 89 -2.48 -3.99 16.16
N GLU A 90 -1.61 -4.97 16.10
CA GLU A 90 -1.74 -6.09 15.18
C GLU A 90 -3.03 -6.87 15.40
N THR A 91 -3.59 -7.35 14.32
CA THR A 91 -4.76 -8.23 14.36
C THR A 91 -4.34 -9.60 14.89
N LYS A 92 -5.05 -10.09 15.91
CA LYS A 92 -4.75 -11.37 16.56
C LYS A 92 -4.63 -12.51 15.55
N GLY A 93 -3.50 -13.22 15.60
CA GLY A 93 -3.21 -14.37 14.73
C GLY A 93 -2.57 -13.99 13.39
N LEU A 94 -2.28 -12.71 13.16
CA LEU A 94 -1.48 -12.24 12.04
C LEU A 94 -0.14 -11.69 12.54
N LEU A 95 0.90 -11.77 11.70
CA LEU A 95 2.24 -11.27 11.99
C LEU A 95 2.62 -10.19 10.99
N THR A 96 3.30 -9.14 11.49
CA THR A 96 3.86 -8.07 10.66
C THR A 96 5.34 -7.93 11.00
N ASP A 97 6.15 -8.90 10.58
CA ASP A 97 7.57 -9.01 10.92
C ASP A 97 8.50 -9.01 9.70
N THR A 98 7.94 -9.00 8.51
CA THR A 98 8.70 -9.07 7.26
C THR A 98 8.54 -7.78 6.47
N PHE A 99 9.66 -7.12 6.17
CA PHE A 99 9.70 -5.83 5.51
C PHE A 99 10.57 -5.87 4.26
N LEU A 100 10.06 -5.27 3.18
CA LEU A 100 10.89 -4.94 2.02
C LEU A 100 11.82 -3.78 2.35
N GLU A 101 12.89 -3.64 1.57
CA GLU A 101 13.80 -2.50 1.68
C GLU A 101 13.01 -1.18 1.59
N ARG A 102 13.35 -0.25 2.48
CA ARG A 102 12.67 1.04 2.55
C ARG A 102 13.03 1.90 1.35
N ASN A 103 12.02 2.40 0.67
CA ASN A 103 12.18 3.41 -0.36
C ASN A 103 12.54 4.78 0.24
N ASP A 104 12.98 5.71 -0.60
CA ASP A 104 13.21 7.10 -0.22
C ASP A 104 11.94 7.71 0.41
N PRO A 105 12.00 8.16 1.68
CA PRO A 105 10.83 8.66 2.39
C PRO A 105 10.51 10.13 2.10
N ARG A 106 11.30 10.81 1.28
CA ARG A 106 11.14 12.24 1.02
C ARG A 106 9.82 12.53 0.29
N GLU A 107 9.24 13.66 0.62
CA GLU A 107 8.10 14.19 -0.12
C GLU A 107 8.56 14.74 -1.47
N VAL A 108 7.70 14.64 -2.46
CA VAL A 108 7.97 15.14 -3.80
C VAL A 108 6.93 16.18 -4.21
N LEU A 109 7.39 17.23 -4.86
CA LEU A 109 6.53 18.17 -5.55
C LEU A 109 6.48 17.79 -7.04
N ILE A 110 5.27 17.52 -7.53
CA ILE A 110 5.03 17.36 -8.97
C ILE A 110 4.51 18.68 -9.50
N SER A 111 5.29 19.35 -10.31
CA SER A 111 4.94 20.63 -10.87
C SER A 111 5.03 20.63 -12.40
N ARG A 112 4.32 21.56 -13.05
CA ARG A 112 4.51 21.79 -14.48
C ARG A 112 5.96 22.29 -14.71
N ASP A 113 6.61 21.76 -15.73
CA ASP A 113 7.97 22.08 -16.13
C ASP A 113 9.05 21.73 -15.06
N ASN A 114 8.74 20.77 -14.16
CA ASN A 114 9.63 20.31 -13.09
C ASN A 114 10.18 21.45 -12.20
N LYS A 115 9.41 22.51 -12.00
CA LYS A 115 9.79 23.64 -11.16
C LYS A 115 9.88 23.24 -9.69
N LYS A 116 10.92 23.70 -9.01
CA LYS A 116 11.05 23.59 -7.56
C LYS A 116 10.07 24.53 -6.85
N LEU A 117 9.79 24.27 -5.59
CA LEU A 117 8.85 25.07 -4.79
C LEU A 117 9.18 26.58 -4.85
N LYS A 118 10.45 26.94 -4.69
CA LYS A 118 10.94 28.33 -4.76
C LYS A 118 10.82 29.01 -6.13
N GLU A 119 10.57 28.23 -7.17
CA GLU A 119 10.46 28.71 -8.56
C GLU A 119 8.98 28.85 -8.99
N LEU A 120 8.06 28.47 -8.11
CA LEU A 120 6.64 28.65 -8.35
C LEU A 120 6.29 30.14 -8.29
N LYS A 121 5.27 30.51 -9.08
CA LYS A 121 4.75 31.89 -9.04
C LYS A 121 4.13 32.17 -7.67
N LEU A 122 4.20 33.44 -7.25
CA LEU A 122 3.48 33.89 -6.07
C LEU A 122 1.99 33.54 -6.21
N LYS A 123 1.38 33.04 -5.12
CA LYS A 123 -0.01 32.55 -5.08
C LYS A 123 -0.26 31.30 -5.97
N ALA A 124 0.76 30.50 -6.26
CA ALA A 124 0.54 29.20 -6.90
C ALA A 124 -0.32 28.30 -6.01
N ILE A 125 -1.22 27.55 -6.64
CA ILE A 125 -2.10 26.61 -5.94
C ILE A 125 -1.40 25.25 -5.92
N ILE A 126 -1.23 24.70 -4.71
CA ILE A 126 -0.65 23.37 -4.49
C ILE A 126 -1.74 22.45 -3.96
N GLY A 127 -1.99 21.35 -4.69
CA GLY A 127 -2.98 20.35 -4.31
C GLY A 127 -2.38 19.26 -3.41
N THR A 128 -3.01 19.00 -2.28
CA THR A 128 -2.69 17.87 -1.41
C THR A 128 -3.92 17.41 -0.63
N SER A 129 -4.03 16.11 -0.37
CA SER A 129 -5.04 15.55 0.55
C SER A 129 -4.49 15.30 1.97
N SER A 130 -3.22 15.65 2.21
CA SER A 130 -2.55 15.41 3.49
C SER A 130 -2.48 16.69 4.31
N PHE A 131 -3.16 16.71 5.46
CA PHE A 131 -3.06 17.83 6.43
C PHE A 131 -1.62 18.11 6.87
N ARG A 132 -0.80 17.05 7.03
CA ARG A 132 0.61 17.22 7.40
C ARG A 132 1.38 17.99 6.34
N ARG A 133 1.17 17.70 5.04
CA ARG A 133 1.82 18.43 3.94
C ARG A 133 1.29 19.84 3.82
N GLU A 134 -0.02 20.03 3.94
CA GLU A 134 -0.68 21.33 3.91
C GLU A 134 -0.11 22.27 4.97
N PHE A 135 0.16 21.74 6.16
CA PHE A 135 0.74 22.51 7.27
C PHE A 135 2.21 22.88 7.07
N GLN A 136 2.96 22.11 6.28
CA GLN A 136 4.42 22.28 6.10
C GLN A 136 4.78 23.15 4.89
N ILE A 137 3.84 23.45 4.00
CA ILE A 137 4.04 24.28 2.79
C ILE A 137 3.59 25.71 3.03
#